data_770c70cfab19fb061ef30fd8c7352847
#
_entry.id   770c70cfab19fb061ef30fd8c7352847
#
_cell.length_a   1.000
_cell.length_b   1.000
_cell.length_c   1.000
_cell.angle_alpha   90.00
_cell.angle_beta   90.00
_cell.angle_gamma   90.00
#
_symmetry.space_group_name_H-M   'P 1'
#
loop_
_entity.id
_entity.type
_entity.pdbx_description
1 polymer ?
#
loop_
_entity_poly.entity_id
_entity_poly.type
_entity_poly.pdbx_seq_one_letter_code
_entity_poly.pdbx_strand_id
1 'polypeptide(L)'
;MASRLIDGTVVIMVMLAGAHVLVVGATGGLGSAVSRALAARGASLTLAGRSADRLDALAGELAARVLSTAQADLIDPDAPRRLVSQAHGAGGRLDGVVFAAGVVAFGEIADLDDDVLDQLMLVNLMAPIRLARAALGVLPAGGFLANLSAVVAEQPMKGMAAYSATKAGLTAFDRAAAAELRRRQIRVLDIRPTHTETGLADRSIAGPAPKLPRGAAPQDVAERIAAAIADDERDLPAAAFA
;
A
#
# COMPACT_ATOMS: atom_id res chain seq x y z
N MET A 1 -11.67 4.75 -19.67
CA MET A 1 -10.35 4.15 -19.91
C MET A 1 -9.69 4.99 -21.01
N ALA A 2 -8.53 5.58 -20.74
CA ALA A 2 -7.73 6.20 -21.79
C ALA A 2 -6.67 5.19 -22.26
N SER A 3 -6.43 5.12 -23.55
CA SER A 3 -5.35 4.30 -24.13
C SER A 3 -4.30 5.21 -24.74
N ARG A 4 -3.03 4.91 -24.50
CA ARG A 4 -1.90 5.60 -25.12
C ARG A 4 -1.10 4.58 -25.93
N LEU A 5 -0.70 4.92 -27.13
CA LEU A 5 0.26 4.13 -27.90
C LEU A 5 1.67 4.49 -27.44
N ILE A 6 2.37 3.51 -26.90
CA ILE A 6 3.80 3.60 -26.61
C ILE A 6 4.49 2.48 -27.38
N ASP A 7 5.38 2.83 -28.29
CA ASP A 7 6.11 1.89 -29.17
C ASP A 7 5.23 0.84 -29.87
N GLY A 8 4.05 1.27 -30.36
CA GLY A 8 3.12 0.39 -31.06
C GLY A 8 2.26 -0.50 -30.16
N THR A 9 2.44 -0.44 -28.84
CA THR A 9 1.63 -1.18 -27.87
C THR A 9 0.55 -0.27 -27.29
N VAL A 10 -0.70 -0.74 -27.29
CA VAL A 10 -1.81 -0.05 -26.61
C VAL A 10 -1.65 -0.26 -25.11
N VAL A 11 -1.25 0.79 -24.40
CA VAL A 11 -1.20 0.80 -22.93
C VAL A 11 -2.54 1.34 -22.43
N ILE A 12 -3.25 0.52 -21.67
CA ILE A 12 -4.47 0.94 -20.99
C ILE A 12 -4.04 1.64 -19.71
N MET A 13 -4.22 2.96 -19.67
CA MET A 13 -3.90 3.77 -18.47
C MET A 13 -5.07 3.77 -17.50
N VAL A 14 -4.79 3.59 -16.21
CA VAL A 14 -5.77 3.85 -15.16
C VAL A 14 -5.98 5.34 -15.05
N MET A 15 -7.15 5.80 -15.48
CA MET A 15 -7.60 7.14 -15.14
C MET A 15 -8.07 7.09 -13.69
N LEU A 16 -7.37 7.75 -12.77
CA LEU A 16 -7.80 7.85 -11.37
C LEU A 16 -9.18 8.52 -11.24
N ALA A 17 -9.50 9.45 -12.13
CA ALA A 17 -10.83 10.02 -12.21
C ALA A 17 -11.88 8.95 -12.53
N GLY A 18 -12.76 8.67 -11.57
CA GLY A 18 -13.81 7.65 -11.66
C GLY A 18 -13.34 6.22 -11.39
N ALA A 19 -12.06 5.99 -11.09
CA ALA A 19 -11.59 4.68 -10.61
C ALA A 19 -12.04 4.45 -9.16
N HIS A 20 -12.34 3.20 -8.82
CA HIS A 20 -12.58 2.78 -7.44
C HIS A 20 -11.32 2.11 -6.89
N VAL A 21 -10.80 2.64 -5.79
CA VAL A 21 -9.55 2.17 -5.16
C VAL A 21 -9.80 1.77 -3.71
N LEU A 22 -9.39 0.55 -3.34
CA LEU A 22 -9.29 0.10 -1.96
C LEU A 22 -7.95 0.55 -1.38
N VAL A 23 -7.98 1.35 -0.30
CA VAL A 23 -6.77 1.76 0.44
C VAL A 23 -6.74 1.03 1.77
N VAL A 24 -5.82 0.08 1.93
CA VAL A 24 -5.61 -0.67 3.17
C VAL A 24 -4.53 0.00 4.01
N GLY A 25 -4.83 0.29 5.27
CA GLY A 25 -4.01 1.14 6.13
C GLY A 25 -4.32 2.63 5.95
N ALA A 26 -5.51 2.97 5.47
CA ALA A 26 -5.95 4.34 5.16
C ALA A 26 -5.85 5.32 6.34
N THR A 27 -5.90 4.84 7.57
CA THR A 27 -5.78 5.68 8.78
C THR A 27 -4.34 5.86 9.27
N GLY A 28 -3.35 5.26 8.59
CA GLY A 28 -1.92 5.48 8.85
C GLY A 28 -1.45 6.84 8.33
N GLY A 29 -0.28 7.30 8.79
CA GLY A 29 0.26 8.61 8.35
C GLY A 29 0.37 8.71 6.82
N LEU A 30 1.01 7.73 6.18
CA LEU A 30 1.14 7.73 4.72
C LEU A 30 -0.15 7.28 4.03
N GLY A 31 -0.88 6.29 4.57
CA GLY A 31 -2.15 5.83 3.98
C GLY A 31 -3.22 6.93 3.90
N SER A 32 -3.32 7.79 4.91
CA SER A 32 -4.26 8.92 4.89
C SER A 32 -3.85 9.99 3.88
N ALA A 33 -2.55 10.27 3.76
CA ALA A 33 -2.04 11.20 2.75
C ALA A 33 -2.28 10.67 1.32
N VAL A 34 -2.03 9.38 1.07
CA VAL A 34 -2.32 8.73 -0.22
C VAL A 34 -3.82 8.75 -0.53
N SER A 35 -4.68 8.49 0.47
CA SER A 35 -6.13 8.57 0.27
C SER A 35 -6.56 9.97 -0.19
N ARG A 36 -6.02 11.03 0.42
CA ARG A 36 -6.27 12.43 0.01
C ARG A 36 -5.80 12.69 -1.42
N ALA A 37 -4.58 12.27 -1.75
CA ALA A 37 -3.99 12.49 -3.07
C ALA A 37 -4.77 11.77 -4.19
N LEU A 38 -5.27 10.56 -3.92
CA LEU A 38 -6.12 9.82 -4.85
C LEU A 38 -7.51 10.45 -4.99
N ALA A 39 -8.13 10.86 -3.88
CA ALA A 39 -9.42 11.55 -3.88
C ALA A 39 -9.36 12.88 -4.65
N ALA A 40 -8.29 13.66 -4.48
CA ALA A 40 -8.04 14.91 -5.21
C ALA A 40 -7.93 14.68 -6.73
N ARG A 41 -7.46 13.50 -7.15
CA ARG A 41 -7.40 13.09 -8.57
C ARG A 41 -8.69 12.45 -9.08
N GLY A 42 -9.75 12.48 -8.28
CA GLY A 42 -11.09 12.04 -8.68
C GLY A 42 -11.38 10.56 -8.48
N ALA A 43 -10.53 9.82 -7.77
CA ALA A 43 -10.81 8.43 -7.41
C ALA A 43 -11.93 8.36 -6.35
N SER A 44 -12.76 7.32 -6.44
CA SER A 44 -13.65 6.88 -5.37
C SER A 44 -12.91 5.85 -4.50
N LEU A 45 -13.13 5.89 -3.19
CA LEU A 45 -12.32 5.12 -2.25
C LEU A 45 -13.17 4.19 -1.39
N THR A 46 -12.67 3.00 -1.13
CA THR A 46 -12.97 2.23 0.07
C THR A 46 -11.77 2.33 1.00
N LEU A 47 -12.00 2.81 2.23
CA LEU A 47 -10.96 3.03 3.23
C LEU A 47 -10.96 1.88 4.23
N ALA A 48 -9.81 1.21 4.39
CA ALA A 48 -9.67 0.12 5.33
C ALA A 48 -8.61 0.41 6.39
N GLY A 49 -8.89 0.05 7.64
CA GLY A 49 -8.01 0.26 8.78
C GLY A 49 -8.49 -0.38 10.06
N ARG A 50 -7.73 -0.27 11.16
CA ARG A 50 -8.06 -0.90 12.44
C ARG A 50 -9.02 -0.07 13.32
N SER A 51 -8.98 1.26 13.20
CA SER A 51 -9.76 2.17 14.05
C SER A 51 -10.97 2.70 13.29
N ALA A 52 -12.16 2.35 13.76
CA ALA A 52 -13.42 2.85 13.20
C ALA A 52 -13.50 4.38 13.26
N ASP A 53 -13.21 4.98 14.43
CA ASP A 53 -13.27 6.43 14.62
C ASP A 53 -12.36 7.20 13.64
N ARG A 54 -11.17 6.67 13.38
CA ARG A 54 -10.23 7.29 12.43
C ARG A 54 -10.65 7.09 10.98
N LEU A 55 -11.31 5.97 10.67
CA LEU A 55 -11.92 5.73 9.36
C LEU A 55 -13.07 6.70 9.12
N ASP A 56 -13.95 6.89 10.11
CA ASP A 56 -15.09 7.78 10.03
C ASP A 56 -14.65 9.25 9.90
N ALA A 57 -13.63 9.65 10.65
CA ALA A 57 -13.04 10.98 10.53
C ALA A 57 -12.47 11.24 9.13
N LEU A 58 -11.70 10.31 8.57
CA LEU A 58 -11.16 10.44 7.22
C LEU A 58 -12.25 10.36 6.15
N ALA A 59 -13.26 9.52 6.34
CA ALA A 59 -14.41 9.43 5.45
C ALA A 59 -15.22 10.73 5.45
N GLY A 60 -15.43 11.34 6.60
CA GLY A 60 -16.09 12.64 6.72
C GLY A 60 -15.30 13.76 6.01
N GLU A 61 -13.98 13.75 6.12
CA GLU A 61 -13.09 14.70 5.42
C GLU A 61 -13.18 14.55 3.89
N LEU A 62 -13.14 13.33 3.38
CA LEU A 62 -13.13 13.02 1.95
C LEU A 62 -14.54 12.90 1.34
N ALA A 63 -15.56 12.85 2.18
CA ALA A 63 -17.00 12.91 1.87
C ALA A 63 -17.42 12.17 0.59
N ALA A 64 -17.72 12.92 -0.48
CA ALA A 64 -18.26 12.41 -1.75
C ALA A 64 -17.30 11.43 -2.50
N ARG A 65 -16.08 11.25 -2.03
CA ARG A 65 -15.11 10.31 -2.63
C ARG A 65 -15.06 8.96 -1.91
N VAL A 66 -15.70 8.82 -0.75
CA VAL A 66 -15.68 7.56 0.01
C VAL A 66 -16.96 6.77 -0.24
N LEU A 67 -16.82 5.59 -0.81
CA LEU A 67 -17.94 4.67 -1.05
C LEU A 67 -18.25 3.82 0.19
N SER A 68 -17.21 3.42 0.94
CA SER A 68 -17.37 2.66 2.18
C SER A 68 -16.11 2.74 3.05
N THR A 69 -16.28 2.42 4.33
CA THR A 69 -15.21 2.15 5.28
C THR A 69 -15.25 0.69 5.70
N ALA A 70 -14.09 0.11 6.00
CA ALA A 70 -13.97 -1.28 6.42
C ALA A 70 -12.98 -1.40 7.60
N GLN A 71 -13.48 -1.78 8.77
CA GLN A 71 -12.61 -2.11 9.89
C GLN A 71 -12.04 -3.52 9.71
N ALA A 72 -10.71 -3.66 9.79
CA ALA A 72 -10.07 -4.96 9.69
C ALA A 72 -8.73 -5.00 10.45
N ASP A 73 -8.45 -6.15 11.06
CA ASP A 73 -7.14 -6.52 11.56
C ASP A 73 -6.49 -7.46 10.53
N LEU A 74 -5.28 -7.13 10.09
CA LEU A 74 -4.55 -7.88 9.06
C LEU A 74 -3.83 -9.12 9.60
N ILE A 75 -3.82 -9.32 10.90
CA ILE A 75 -3.40 -10.59 11.53
C ILE A 75 -4.41 -11.69 11.18
N ASP A 76 -5.69 -11.36 11.07
CA ASP A 76 -6.72 -12.27 10.61
C ASP A 76 -6.48 -12.66 9.14
N PRO A 77 -6.24 -13.94 8.83
CA PRO A 77 -5.94 -14.41 7.48
C PRO A 77 -7.06 -14.19 6.47
N ASP A 78 -8.30 -14.06 6.94
CA ASP A 78 -9.49 -13.85 6.09
C ASP A 78 -9.81 -12.36 5.85
N ALA A 79 -9.22 -11.45 6.62
CA ALA A 79 -9.46 -10.02 6.48
C ALA A 79 -9.19 -9.51 5.04
N PRO A 80 -8.10 -9.86 4.36
CA PRO A 80 -7.85 -9.41 3.00
C PRO A 80 -8.97 -9.79 2.02
N ARG A 81 -9.51 -10.99 2.12
CA ARG A 81 -10.62 -11.46 1.26
C ARG A 81 -11.91 -10.67 1.54
N ARG A 82 -12.22 -10.45 2.82
CA ARG A 82 -13.41 -9.65 3.21
C ARG A 82 -13.29 -8.22 2.74
N LEU A 83 -12.12 -7.58 2.85
CA LEU A 83 -11.88 -6.22 2.39
C LEU A 83 -12.11 -6.06 0.89
N VAL A 84 -11.57 -6.98 0.09
CA VAL A 84 -11.78 -6.95 -1.37
C VAL A 84 -13.26 -7.16 -1.73
N SER A 85 -13.93 -8.12 -1.09
CA SER A 85 -15.36 -8.39 -1.33
C SER A 85 -16.23 -7.17 -0.98
N GLN A 86 -15.95 -6.52 0.16
CA GLN A 86 -16.69 -5.33 0.58
C GLN A 86 -16.41 -4.14 -0.36
N ALA A 87 -15.17 -3.91 -0.75
CA ALA A 87 -14.84 -2.84 -1.69
C ALA A 87 -15.53 -3.06 -3.03
N HIS A 88 -15.43 -4.26 -3.60
CA HIS A 88 -16.09 -4.58 -4.86
C HIS A 88 -17.61 -4.40 -4.77
N GLY A 89 -18.23 -4.84 -3.66
CA GLY A 89 -19.68 -4.71 -3.43
C GLY A 89 -20.14 -3.25 -3.30
N ALA A 90 -19.33 -2.39 -2.67
CA ALA A 90 -19.67 -0.98 -2.46
C ALA A 90 -19.72 -0.15 -3.75
N GLY A 91 -18.86 -0.46 -4.73
CA GLY A 91 -18.79 0.29 -5.98
C GLY A 91 -19.25 -0.49 -7.22
N GLY A 92 -19.62 -1.77 -7.09
CA GLY A 92 -19.90 -2.67 -8.22
C GLY A 92 -18.68 -2.99 -9.10
N ARG A 93 -17.52 -2.40 -8.77
CA ARG A 93 -16.21 -2.58 -9.44
C ARG A 93 -15.08 -2.28 -8.45
N LEU A 94 -13.90 -2.76 -8.74
CA LEU A 94 -12.68 -2.38 -8.04
C LEU A 94 -11.57 -2.25 -9.10
N ASP A 95 -10.97 -1.09 -9.22
CA ASP A 95 -9.96 -0.80 -10.25
C ASP A 95 -8.54 -0.85 -9.72
N GLY A 96 -8.37 -0.65 -8.42
CA GLY A 96 -7.05 -0.68 -7.82
C GLY A 96 -7.06 -0.96 -6.33
N VAL A 97 -5.92 -1.44 -5.85
CA VAL A 97 -5.66 -1.66 -4.44
C VAL A 97 -4.35 -0.98 -4.07
N VAL A 98 -4.37 -0.18 -3.00
CA VAL A 98 -3.17 0.39 -2.38
C VAL A 98 -3.00 -0.25 -1.01
N PHE A 99 -1.89 -0.94 -0.80
CA PHE A 99 -1.53 -1.49 0.49
C PHE A 99 -0.52 -0.57 1.19
N ALA A 100 -1.02 0.23 2.13
CA ALA A 100 -0.27 1.21 2.92
C ALA A 100 -0.19 0.86 4.41
N ALA A 101 -0.65 -0.34 4.79
CA ALA A 101 -0.52 -0.83 6.15
C ALA A 101 0.89 -1.38 6.40
N GLY A 102 1.33 -1.25 7.65
CA GLY A 102 2.60 -1.83 8.09
C GLY A 102 2.86 -1.60 9.56
N VAL A 103 3.69 -2.45 10.10
CA VAL A 103 4.25 -2.35 11.46
C VAL A 103 5.77 -2.40 11.39
N VAL A 104 6.45 -1.81 12.35
CA VAL A 104 7.91 -1.79 12.45
C VAL A 104 8.33 -2.26 13.84
N ALA A 105 9.45 -2.94 13.93
CA ALA A 105 10.14 -3.28 15.16
C ALA A 105 11.62 -2.96 15.05
N PHE A 106 12.22 -2.59 16.17
CA PHE A 106 13.63 -2.30 16.32
C PHE A 106 14.24 -3.23 17.38
N GLY A 107 15.50 -3.60 17.21
CA GLY A 107 16.24 -4.44 18.14
C GLY A 107 17.26 -5.34 17.42
N GLU A 108 18.11 -5.99 18.20
CA GLU A 108 19.06 -6.97 17.68
C GLU A 108 18.38 -8.33 17.45
N ILE A 109 18.95 -9.16 16.60
CA ILE A 109 18.36 -10.49 16.26
C ILE A 109 18.25 -11.38 17.50
N ALA A 110 19.19 -11.25 18.43
CA ALA A 110 19.20 -12.07 19.65
C ALA A 110 18.03 -11.78 20.60
N ASP A 111 17.45 -10.56 20.51
CA ASP A 111 16.36 -10.09 21.35
C ASP A 111 15.00 -10.11 20.63
N LEU A 112 14.96 -10.65 19.42
CA LEU A 112 13.75 -10.69 18.62
C LEU A 112 12.78 -11.75 19.16
N ASP A 113 11.64 -11.30 19.65
CA ASP A 113 10.54 -12.15 20.11
C ASP A 113 9.78 -12.78 18.93
N ASP A 114 9.37 -14.03 19.06
CA ASP A 114 8.66 -14.77 17.99
C ASP A 114 7.29 -14.13 17.67
N ASP A 115 6.56 -13.60 18.67
CA ASP A 115 5.28 -12.91 18.45
C ASP A 115 5.49 -11.63 17.63
N VAL A 116 6.60 -10.92 17.86
CA VAL A 116 6.99 -9.74 17.09
C VAL A 116 7.35 -10.12 15.66
N LEU A 117 8.12 -11.19 15.49
CA LEU A 117 8.46 -11.73 14.16
C LEU A 117 7.20 -12.11 13.39
N ASP A 118 6.30 -12.87 14.01
CA ASP A 118 5.04 -13.30 13.42
C ASP A 118 4.19 -12.09 13.00
N GLN A 119 4.07 -11.07 13.85
CA GLN A 119 3.30 -9.87 13.53
C GLN A 119 3.91 -9.10 12.36
N LEU A 120 5.25 -8.97 12.30
CA LEU A 120 5.95 -8.38 11.15
C LEU A 120 5.65 -9.15 9.86
N MET A 121 5.77 -10.48 9.89
CA MET A 121 5.52 -11.35 8.74
C MET A 121 4.06 -11.30 8.30
N LEU A 122 3.12 -11.42 9.23
CA LEU A 122 1.68 -11.44 8.94
C LEU A 122 1.22 -10.12 8.33
N VAL A 123 1.59 -8.99 8.93
CA VAL A 123 1.09 -7.68 8.49
C VAL A 123 1.83 -7.17 7.26
N ASN A 124 3.19 -7.24 7.24
CA ASN A 124 3.97 -6.59 6.19
C ASN A 124 4.14 -7.44 4.92
N LEU A 125 4.01 -8.78 5.02
CA LEU A 125 4.27 -9.67 3.90
C LEU A 125 3.05 -10.55 3.56
N MET A 126 2.50 -11.28 4.52
CA MET A 126 1.42 -12.22 4.23
C MET A 126 0.11 -11.51 3.87
N ALA A 127 -0.23 -10.41 4.54
CA ALA A 127 -1.46 -9.66 4.28
C ALA A 127 -1.50 -9.06 2.86
N PRO A 128 -0.47 -8.34 2.36
CA PRO A 128 -0.48 -7.84 0.98
C PRO A 128 -0.50 -8.97 -0.07
N ILE A 129 0.19 -10.10 0.16
CA ILE A 129 0.12 -11.27 -0.73
C ILE A 129 -1.31 -11.84 -0.77
N ARG A 130 -1.96 -12.03 0.38
CA ARG A 130 -3.35 -12.50 0.48
C ARG A 130 -4.33 -11.53 -0.16
N LEU A 131 -4.09 -10.22 0.02
CA LEU A 131 -4.90 -9.16 -0.58
C LEU A 131 -4.79 -9.16 -2.10
N ALA A 132 -3.56 -9.24 -2.64
CA ALA A 132 -3.31 -9.37 -4.07
C ALA A 132 -4.06 -10.58 -4.64
N ARG A 133 -3.89 -11.77 -4.03
CA ARG A 133 -4.58 -12.98 -4.45
C ARG A 133 -6.10 -12.82 -4.48
N ALA A 134 -6.70 -12.18 -3.47
CA ALA A 134 -8.13 -11.92 -3.42
C ALA A 134 -8.56 -10.93 -4.50
N ALA A 135 -7.79 -9.84 -4.69
CA ALA A 135 -8.10 -8.79 -5.65
C ALA A 135 -8.06 -9.29 -7.10
N LEU A 136 -7.23 -10.28 -7.41
CA LEU A 136 -7.18 -10.88 -8.75
C LEU A 136 -8.50 -11.51 -9.22
N GLY A 137 -9.42 -11.83 -8.31
CA GLY A 137 -10.76 -12.31 -8.66
C GLY A 137 -11.70 -11.24 -9.19
N VAL A 138 -11.40 -9.96 -8.96
CA VAL A 138 -12.31 -8.84 -9.26
C VAL A 138 -11.65 -7.69 -10.04
N LEU A 139 -10.33 -7.58 -10.04
CA LEU A 139 -9.63 -6.54 -10.79
C LEU A 139 -9.78 -6.73 -12.30
N PRO A 140 -10.20 -5.69 -13.05
CA PRO A 140 -10.30 -5.72 -14.50
C PRO A 140 -8.92 -5.61 -15.17
N ALA A 141 -8.86 -5.85 -16.47
CA ALA A 141 -7.75 -5.42 -17.29
C ALA A 141 -7.57 -3.89 -17.18
N GLY A 142 -6.33 -3.43 -17.03
CA GLY A 142 -6.00 -2.05 -16.68
C GLY A 142 -6.01 -1.76 -15.18
N GLY A 143 -6.44 -2.70 -14.33
CA GLY A 143 -6.40 -2.54 -12.88
C GLY A 143 -4.98 -2.57 -12.31
N PHE A 144 -4.84 -2.21 -11.01
CA PHE A 144 -3.52 -2.15 -10.38
C PHE A 144 -3.50 -2.64 -8.93
N LEU A 145 -2.31 -3.09 -8.52
CA LEU A 145 -1.89 -3.33 -7.15
C LEU A 145 -0.71 -2.41 -6.84
N ALA A 146 -0.77 -1.61 -5.80
CA ALA A 146 0.31 -0.73 -5.36
C ALA A 146 0.66 -1.06 -3.91
N ASN A 147 1.85 -1.58 -3.67
CA ASN A 147 2.31 -2.01 -2.36
C ASN A 147 3.39 -1.09 -1.82
N LEU A 148 3.19 -0.58 -0.60
CA LEU A 148 4.19 0.22 0.10
C LEU A 148 5.18 -0.70 0.83
N SER A 149 6.31 -0.94 0.19
CA SER A 149 7.48 -1.54 0.78
C SER A 149 8.23 -0.49 1.63
N ALA A 150 9.53 -0.35 1.52
CA ALA A 150 10.33 0.68 2.18
C ALA A 150 11.76 0.70 1.62
N VAL A 151 12.51 1.78 1.87
CA VAL A 151 13.93 1.88 1.54
C VAL A 151 14.76 0.72 2.12
N VAL A 152 14.38 0.17 3.27
CA VAL A 152 15.08 -0.98 3.89
C VAL A 152 14.99 -2.28 3.10
N ALA A 153 14.13 -2.34 2.08
CA ALA A 153 14.13 -3.44 1.11
C ALA A 153 15.32 -3.36 0.14
N GLU A 154 15.85 -2.16 -0.10
CA GLU A 154 17.04 -1.90 -0.92
C GLU A 154 18.30 -1.81 -0.07
N GLN A 155 18.20 -1.19 1.11
CA GLN A 155 19.30 -0.92 2.04
C GLN A 155 18.93 -1.40 3.45
N PRO A 156 19.07 -2.71 3.73
CA PRO A 156 18.78 -3.26 5.05
C PRO A 156 19.58 -2.56 6.15
N MET A 157 18.95 -2.30 7.30
CA MET A 157 19.56 -1.57 8.40
C MET A 157 19.80 -2.46 9.63
N LYS A 158 20.92 -2.21 10.33
CA LYS A 158 21.18 -2.81 11.65
C LYS A 158 20.02 -2.47 12.60
N GLY A 159 19.59 -3.45 13.40
CA GLY A 159 18.48 -3.30 14.35
C GLY A 159 17.08 -3.34 13.68
N MET A 160 17.01 -3.63 12.38
CA MET A 160 15.76 -3.78 11.63
C MET A 160 15.77 -5.03 10.74
N ALA A 161 16.50 -6.08 11.12
CA ALA A 161 16.72 -7.24 10.25
C ALA A 161 15.40 -7.91 9.83
N ALA A 162 14.52 -8.23 10.78
CA ALA A 162 13.23 -8.86 10.49
C ALA A 162 12.30 -7.94 9.68
N TYR A 163 12.22 -6.64 10.02
CA TYR A 163 11.46 -5.66 9.25
C TYR A 163 11.98 -5.54 7.81
N SER A 164 13.31 -5.43 7.64
CA SER A 164 13.94 -5.39 6.31
C SER A 164 13.63 -6.64 5.49
N ALA A 165 13.67 -7.83 6.12
CA ALA A 165 13.33 -9.09 5.48
C ALA A 165 11.88 -9.10 4.96
N THR A 166 10.90 -8.61 5.75
CA THR A 166 9.51 -8.53 5.30
C THR A 166 9.32 -7.58 4.10
N LYS A 167 10.00 -6.43 4.12
CA LYS A 167 9.92 -5.43 3.05
C LYS A 167 10.65 -5.88 1.78
N ALA A 168 11.81 -6.52 1.92
CA ALA A 168 12.51 -7.14 0.80
C ALA A 168 11.71 -8.30 0.19
N GLY A 169 11.06 -9.13 1.03
CA GLY A 169 10.14 -10.17 0.59
C GLY A 169 8.96 -9.63 -0.21
N LEU A 170 8.37 -8.51 0.22
CA LEU A 170 7.28 -7.86 -0.49
C LEU A 170 7.74 -7.32 -1.86
N THR A 171 8.90 -6.66 -1.93
CA THR A 171 9.51 -6.20 -3.19
C THR A 171 9.77 -7.37 -4.14
N ALA A 172 10.29 -8.51 -3.64
CA ALA A 172 10.51 -9.70 -4.46
C ALA A 172 9.19 -10.29 -4.98
N PHE A 173 8.15 -10.36 -4.14
CA PHE A 173 6.81 -10.76 -4.53
C PHE A 173 6.25 -9.85 -5.64
N ASP A 174 6.33 -8.53 -5.48
CA ASP A 174 5.79 -7.57 -6.44
C ASP A 174 6.44 -7.70 -7.81
N ARG A 175 7.76 -7.89 -7.86
CA ARG A 175 8.49 -8.11 -9.12
C ARG A 175 8.07 -9.39 -9.83
N ALA A 176 7.90 -10.50 -9.10
CA ALA A 176 7.42 -11.75 -9.65
C ALA A 176 5.96 -11.63 -10.13
N ALA A 177 5.08 -11.08 -9.29
CA ALA A 177 3.69 -10.85 -9.61
C ALA A 177 3.49 -9.94 -10.83
N ALA A 178 4.31 -8.89 -10.99
CA ALA A 178 4.27 -8.02 -12.15
C ALA A 178 4.51 -8.78 -13.47
N ALA A 179 5.45 -9.74 -13.46
CA ALA A 179 5.72 -10.59 -14.63
C ALA A 179 4.54 -11.53 -14.95
N GLU A 180 3.95 -12.16 -13.91
CA GLU A 180 2.82 -13.08 -14.05
C GLU A 180 1.54 -12.37 -14.56
N LEU A 181 1.28 -11.15 -14.03
CA LEU A 181 0.04 -10.42 -14.27
C LEU A 181 0.04 -9.60 -15.56
N ARG A 182 1.19 -9.52 -16.26
CA ARG A 182 1.31 -8.76 -17.50
C ARG A 182 0.31 -9.20 -18.56
N ARG A 183 0.04 -10.52 -18.72
CA ARG A 183 -0.94 -11.05 -19.67
C ARG A 183 -2.38 -10.67 -19.32
N ARG A 184 -2.66 -10.44 -18.05
CA ARG A 184 -3.97 -9.97 -17.55
C ARG A 184 -4.10 -8.45 -17.62
N GLN A 185 -3.06 -7.74 -18.04
CA GLN A 185 -2.98 -6.28 -18.04
C GLN A 185 -3.26 -5.68 -16.65
N ILE A 186 -2.87 -6.38 -15.58
CA ILE A 186 -2.92 -5.88 -14.21
C ILE A 186 -1.51 -5.41 -13.86
N ARG A 187 -1.41 -4.17 -13.46
CA ARG A 187 -0.15 -3.56 -13.05
C ARG A 187 0.14 -3.85 -11.58
N VAL A 188 1.40 -4.12 -11.25
CA VAL A 188 1.91 -4.14 -9.89
C VAL A 188 2.94 -3.01 -9.78
N LEU A 189 2.78 -2.14 -8.78
CA LEU A 189 3.67 -1.05 -8.45
C LEU A 189 4.30 -1.31 -7.09
N ASP A 190 5.61 -1.57 -7.08
CA ASP A 190 6.43 -1.67 -5.86
C ASP A 190 6.92 -0.27 -5.47
N ILE A 191 6.58 0.17 -4.26
CA ILE A 191 6.84 1.51 -3.76
C ILE A 191 7.77 1.41 -2.56
N ARG A 192 8.96 2.00 -2.65
CA ARG A 192 9.99 1.95 -1.61
C ARG A 192 10.34 3.35 -1.09
N PRO A 193 9.42 4.01 -0.36
CA PRO A 193 9.67 5.36 0.13
C PRO A 193 10.85 5.37 1.10
N THR A 194 11.55 6.50 1.12
CA THR A 194 12.54 6.84 2.16
C THR A 194 11.86 7.03 3.51
N HIS A 195 12.64 7.30 4.56
CA HIS A 195 12.06 7.68 5.86
C HIS A 195 11.06 8.83 5.66
N THR A 196 9.86 8.64 6.16
CA THR A 196 8.73 9.57 6.01
C THR A 196 8.14 9.86 7.38
N GLU A 197 7.87 11.13 7.68
CA GLU A 197 7.40 11.63 8.99
C GLU A 197 5.92 11.23 9.26
N THR A 198 5.68 9.93 9.38
CA THR A 198 4.34 9.36 9.58
C THR A 198 4.05 9.00 11.04
N GLY A 199 5.05 9.11 11.92
CA GLY A 199 5.02 8.60 13.29
C GLY A 199 4.97 7.05 13.35
N LEU A 200 5.35 6.34 12.29
CA LEU A 200 5.40 4.87 12.30
C LEU A 200 6.48 4.38 13.26
N ALA A 201 7.64 5.02 13.26
CA ALA A 201 8.75 4.67 14.12
C ALA A 201 8.40 4.83 15.63
N ASP A 202 7.62 5.86 15.97
CA ASP A 202 7.17 6.12 17.35
C ASP A 202 6.14 5.09 17.85
N ARG A 203 5.52 4.37 16.91
CA ARG A 203 4.55 3.31 17.18
C ARG A 203 5.11 1.93 16.86
N SER A 204 6.43 1.75 17.06
CA SER A 204 7.06 0.42 16.91
C SER A 204 6.34 -0.62 17.78
N ILE A 205 6.23 -1.84 17.28
CA ILE A 205 5.65 -2.96 18.04
C ILE A 205 6.65 -3.57 19.01
N ALA A 206 7.94 -3.31 18.82
CA ALA A 206 9.01 -3.66 19.78
C ALA A 206 10.22 -2.74 19.57
N GLY A 207 10.94 -2.51 20.65
CA GLY A 207 12.15 -1.72 20.71
C GLY A 207 11.95 -0.22 20.45
N PRO A 208 12.83 0.63 20.95
CA PRO A 208 12.79 2.05 20.68
C PRO A 208 13.31 2.37 19.27
N ALA A 209 12.70 3.34 18.63
CA ALA A 209 13.21 3.82 17.34
C ALA A 209 14.63 4.37 17.49
N PRO A 210 15.55 4.07 16.56
CA PRO A 210 16.85 4.73 16.53
C PRO A 210 16.66 6.22 16.20
N LYS A 211 17.66 7.03 16.48
CA LYS A 211 17.67 8.43 16.05
C LYS A 211 17.77 8.49 14.54
N LEU A 212 16.64 8.76 13.88
CA LEU A 212 16.58 8.89 12.43
C LEU A 212 16.80 10.36 12.02
N PRO A 213 17.39 10.61 10.84
CA PRO A 213 17.39 11.95 10.27
C PRO A 213 15.95 12.36 9.93
N ARG A 214 15.73 13.67 9.76
CA ARG A 214 14.42 14.18 9.33
C ARG A 214 14.02 13.52 8.01
N GLY A 215 12.82 12.95 7.99
CA GLY A 215 12.26 12.26 6.83
C GLY A 215 11.51 13.20 5.87
N ALA A 216 11.04 12.63 4.78
CA ALA A 216 10.17 13.31 3.82
C ALA A 216 8.80 13.62 4.44
N ALA A 217 8.13 14.68 3.94
CA ALA A 217 6.76 14.96 4.33
C ALA A 217 5.79 13.92 3.74
N PRO A 218 4.84 13.38 4.54
CA PRO A 218 3.89 12.39 4.04
C PRO A 218 3.10 12.83 2.81
N GLN A 219 2.81 14.13 2.70
CA GLN A 219 2.08 14.72 1.58
C GLN A 219 2.87 14.63 0.28
N ASP A 220 4.17 14.96 0.29
CA ASP A 220 5.02 14.93 -0.89
C ASP A 220 5.20 13.48 -1.39
N VAL A 221 5.40 12.55 -0.45
CA VAL A 221 5.48 11.12 -0.76
C VAL A 221 4.16 10.61 -1.37
N ALA A 222 3.02 11.01 -0.80
CA ALA A 222 1.71 10.61 -1.28
C ALA A 222 1.39 11.17 -2.67
N GLU A 223 1.74 12.44 -2.94
CA GLU A 223 1.59 13.05 -4.26
C GLU A 223 2.44 12.33 -5.32
N ARG A 224 3.68 11.96 -4.98
CA ARG A 224 4.55 11.17 -5.86
C ARG A 224 3.98 9.78 -6.15
N ILE A 225 3.42 9.11 -5.13
CA ILE A 225 2.74 7.81 -5.29
C ILE A 225 1.52 7.94 -6.21
N ALA A 226 0.67 8.93 -5.96
CA ALA A 226 -0.54 9.12 -6.76
C ALA A 226 -0.22 9.49 -8.22
N ALA A 227 0.86 10.25 -8.45
CA ALA A 227 1.38 10.53 -9.79
C ALA A 227 1.86 9.24 -10.47
N ALA A 228 2.66 8.40 -9.78
CA ALA A 228 3.15 7.14 -10.32
C ALA A 228 2.00 6.18 -10.70
N ILE A 229 0.94 6.15 -9.89
CA ILE A 229 -0.27 5.37 -10.22
C ILE A 229 -0.94 5.91 -11.50
N ALA A 230 -1.04 7.23 -11.63
CA ALA A 230 -1.64 7.86 -12.81
C ALA A 230 -0.79 7.68 -14.08
N ASP A 231 0.54 7.72 -13.95
CA ASP A 231 1.50 7.68 -15.06
C ASP A 231 1.94 6.25 -15.45
N ASP A 232 1.25 5.22 -14.94
CA ASP A 232 1.49 3.80 -15.23
C ASP A 232 2.91 3.31 -14.85
N GLU A 233 3.55 3.93 -13.85
CA GLU A 233 4.82 3.45 -13.34
C GLU A 233 4.65 2.09 -12.64
N ARG A 234 5.74 1.30 -12.61
CA ARG A 234 5.73 -0.08 -12.07
C ARG A 234 6.71 -0.28 -10.94
N ASP A 235 7.67 0.61 -10.83
CA ASP A 235 8.74 0.56 -9.83
C ASP A 235 9.02 1.97 -9.35
N LEU A 236 8.94 2.16 -8.03
CA LEU A 236 9.16 3.45 -7.40
C LEU A 236 10.24 3.29 -6.32
N PRO A 237 11.54 3.30 -6.75
CA PRO A 237 12.65 3.10 -5.84
C PRO A 237 12.80 4.25 -4.85
N ALA A 238 13.60 4.05 -3.79
CA ALA A 238 13.85 5.07 -2.78
C ALA A 238 14.38 6.39 -3.38
N ALA A 239 15.20 6.30 -4.44
CA ALA A 239 15.72 7.46 -5.15
C ALA A 239 14.63 8.33 -5.82
N ALA A 240 13.43 7.80 -6.05
CA ALA A 240 12.31 8.55 -6.62
C ALA A 240 11.64 9.50 -5.61
N PHE A 241 12.05 9.44 -4.35
CA PHE A 241 11.55 10.28 -3.24
C PHE A 241 12.65 11.21 -2.65
N ALA A 242 13.80 11.32 -3.29
CA ALA A 242 14.91 12.18 -2.88
C ALA A 242 14.73 13.63 -3.33
#